data_afca9b03678cf615a64daefb86a619cd
#
_entry.id   afca9b03678cf615a64daefb86a619cd
#
_cell.length_a   1.000
_cell.length_b   1.000
_cell.length_c   1.000
_cell.angle_alpha   90.00
_cell.angle_beta   90.00
_cell.angle_gamma   90.00
#
_symmetry.space_group_name_H-M   'P 1'
#
loop_
_entity.id
_entity.type
_entity.pdbx_description
1 polymer ?
#
loop_
_entity_poly.entity_id
_entity_poly.type
_entity_poly.pdbx_seq_one_letter_code
_entity_poly.pdbx_strand_id
1 'polypeptide(L)'
;MTQEKNHKEYLFIREAFIRFLNEIENSQQAWEIMEDIITLRTSFLIDRILDGMHMDFDKALDLLKKHNSFTTEREKRERDILIAAIDNLVDFAAAEEFAMLNELAATEENLSEERQENICEKYNLHYATIENNDVLYAAGIASWWIDQSDESMITYMTQGDERVREWHLSLEGITYPKRDFPSELIPPIEFGCRCYLMTDSTISKVIASIPLIEDMEINPVFSESLATGGRIFSEAHGYFTEKFRNEPHLQDIIIRIKHKLWKQ
;
A
#
# COMPACT_ATOMS: atom_id res chain seq x y z
N MET A 1 11.22 -5.26 -15.65
CA MET A 1 10.07 -4.32 -15.85
C MET A 1 9.82 -3.45 -14.63
N THR A 2 9.72 -3.98 -13.41
CA THR A 2 9.49 -3.22 -12.17
C THR A 2 10.61 -2.24 -11.79
N GLN A 3 11.87 -2.62 -11.93
CA GLN A 3 13.01 -1.79 -11.53
C GLN A 3 13.17 -0.53 -12.41
N GLU A 4 12.96 -0.65 -13.72
CA GLU A 4 12.96 0.48 -14.65
C GLU A 4 11.77 1.42 -14.43
N LYS A 5 10.58 0.88 -14.10
CA LYS A 5 9.39 1.68 -13.75
C LYS A 5 9.64 2.49 -12.48
N ASN A 6 10.12 1.86 -11.41
CA ASN A 6 10.43 2.55 -10.15
C ASN A 6 11.48 3.66 -10.34
N HIS A 7 12.51 3.42 -11.15
CA HIS A 7 13.52 4.45 -11.42
C HIS A 7 12.95 5.65 -12.19
N LYS A 8 12.09 5.41 -13.18
CA LYS A 8 11.42 6.50 -13.91
C LYS A 8 10.53 7.33 -13.00
N GLU A 9 9.76 6.69 -12.12
CA GLU A 9 8.89 7.35 -11.14
C GLU A 9 9.70 8.19 -10.15
N TYR A 10 10.81 7.65 -9.65
CA TYR A 10 11.76 8.40 -8.84
C TYR A 10 12.24 9.68 -9.54
N LEU A 11 12.57 9.61 -10.83
CA LEU A 11 13.03 10.80 -11.58
C LEU A 11 11.97 11.90 -11.63
N PHE A 12 10.68 11.56 -11.76
CA PHE A 12 9.59 12.55 -11.70
C PHE A 12 9.48 13.21 -10.33
N ILE A 13 9.52 12.42 -9.25
CA ILE A 13 9.48 12.95 -7.88
C ILE A 13 10.73 13.79 -7.61
N ARG A 14 11.91 13.31 -8.01
CA ARG A 14 13.17 14.05 -7.86
C ARG A 14 13.12 15.42 -8.55
N GLU A 15 12.54 15.52 -9.73
CA GLU A 15 12.37 16.81 -10.44
C GLU A 15 11.49 17.77 -9.62
N ALA A 16 10.35 17.31 -9.12
CA ALA A 16 9.48 18.11 -8.25
C ALA A 16 10.19 18.48 -6.93
N PHE A 17 10.96 17.57 -6.36
CA PHE A 17 11.73 17.79 -5.15
C PHE A 17 12.86 18.82 -5.34
N ILE A 18 13.58 18.82 -6.49
CA ILE A 18 14.56 19.85 -6.83
C ILE A 18 13.90 21.24 -6.91
N ARG A 19 12.71 21.32 -7.50
CA ARG A 19 11.91 22.56 -7.49
C ARG A 19 11.56 22.99 -6.07
N PHE A 20 11.15 22.06 -5.22
CA PHE A 20 10.88 22.31 -3.81
C PHE A 20 12.10 22.92 -3.10
N LEU A 21 13.31 22.45 -3.36
CA LEU A 21 14.52 22.95 -2.72
C LEU A 21 14.98 24.32 -3.24
N ASN A 22 14.80 24.62 -4.53
CA ASN A 22 15.43 25.75 -5.21
C ASN A 22 14.48 26.92 -5.52
N GLU A 23 13.17 26.67 -5.61
CA GLU A 23 12.22 27.64 -6.14
C GLU A 23 11.22 28.16 -5.08
N ILE A 24 11.38 27.75 -3.80
CA ILE A 24 10.45 28.19 -2.76
C ILE A 24 10.72 29.65 -2.37
N GLU A 25 9.76 30.52 -2.64
CA GLU A 25 9.76 31.91 -2.22
C GLU A 25 9.00 32.13 -0.89
N ASN A 26 8.05 31.25 -0.58
CA ASN A 26 7.22 31.35 0.61
C ASN A 26 6.61 29.99 1.02
N SER A 27 6.06 29.94 2.25
CA SER A 27 5.50 28.70 2.81
C SER A 27 4.30 28.14 2.03
N GLN A 28 3.49 29.00 1.39
CA GLN A 28 2.34 28.54 0.61
C GLN A 28 2.81 27.78 -0.63
N GLN A 29 3.78 28.30 -1.35
CA GLN A 29 4.36 27.64 -2.51
C GLN A 29 5.02 26.30 -2.13
N ALA A 30 5.64 26.22 -0.95
CA ALA A 30 6.18 24.95 -0.44
C ALA A 30 5.09 23.87 -0.32
N TRP A 31 3.92 24.24 0.22
CA TRP A 31 2.81 23.31 0.35
C TRP A 31 2.14 22.95 -0.98
N GLU A 32 2.12 23.85 -1.97
CA GLU A 32 1.65 23.56 -3.32
C GLU A 32 2.54 22.53 -4.02
N ILE A 33 3.88 22.69 -3.96
CA ILE A 33 4.82 21.71 -4.52
C ILE A 33 4.73 20.38 -3.75
N MET A 34 4.52 20.42 -2.43
CA MET A 34 4.30 19.23 -1.62
C MET A 34 3.03 18.46 -2.05
N GLU A 35 1.95 19.18 -2.34
CA GLU A 35 0.74 18.54 -2.90
C GLU A 35 1.02 17.87 -4.24
N ASP A 36 1.84 18.47 -5.11
CA ASP A 36 2.25 17.86 -6.38
C ASP A 36 3.05 16.57 -6.14
N ILE A 37 4.04 16.59 -5.23
CA ILE A 37 4.85 15.41 -4.89
C ILE A 37 3.97 14.28 -4.35
N ILE A 38 3.11 14.56 -3.37
CA ILE A 38 2.18 13.58 -2.80
C ILE A 38 1.22 13.04 -3.87
N THR A 39 0.74 13.89 -4.77
CA THR A 39 -0.14 13.48 -5.87
C THR A 39 0.58 12.54 -6.84
N LEU A 40 1.82 12.83 -7.20
CA LEU A 40 2.66 11.95 -8.02
C LEU A 40 2.86 10.59 -7.35
N ARG A 41 3.31 10.60 -6.08
CA ARG A 41 3.53 9.37 -5.32
C ARG A 41 2.26 8.53 -5.21
N THR A 42 1.13 9.17 -4.89
CA THR A 42 -0.20 8.53 -4.83
C THR A 42 -0.56 7.89 -6.18
N SER A 43 -0.35 8.59 -7.29
CA SER A 43 -0.69 8.06 -8.61
C SER A 43 0.12 6.81 -8.95
N PHE A 44 1.39 6.77 -8.59
CA PHE A 44 2.25 5.60 -8.80
C PHE A 44 1.80 4.40 -7.95
N LEU A 45 1.36 4.63 -6.72
CA LEU A 45 0.80 3.58 -5.87
C LEU A 45 -0.54 3.06 -6.40
N ILE A 46 -1.43 3.96 -6.87
CA ILE A 46 -2.70 3.57 -7.48
C ILE A 46 -2.47 2.75 -8.76
N ASP A 47 -1.50 3.09 -9.58
CA ASP A 47 -1.11 2.28 -10.74
C ASP A 47 -0.78 0.84 -10.34
N ARG A 48 -0.14 0.61 -9.16
CA ARG A 48 0.12 -0.75 -8.64
C ARG A 48 -1.16 -1.47 -8.26
N ILE A 49 -2.14 -0.74 -7.71
CA ILE A 49 -3.46 -1.33 -7.42
C ILE A 49 -4.12 -1.79 -8.71
N LEU A 50 -4.15 -0.96 -9.74
CA LEU A 50 -4.75 -1.28 -11.02
C LEU A 50 -4.04 -2.46 -11.70
N ASP A 51 -2.71 -2.45 -11.71
CA ASP A 51 -1.89 -3.55 -12.24
C ASP A 51 -2.19 -4.86 -11.50
N GLY A 52 -2.22 -4.85 -10.15
CA GLY A 52 -2.48 -6.03 -9.33
C GLY A 52 -3.91 -6.56 -9.45
N MET A 53 -4.88 -5.67 -9.60
CA MET A 53 -6.29 -6.03 -9.85
C MET A 53 -6.57 -6.42 -11.31
N HIS A 54 -5.58 -6.34 -12.19
CA HIS A 54 -5.76 -6.51 -13.65
C HIS A 54 -6.87 -5.64 -14.22
N MET A 55 -6.92 -4.40 -13.78
CA MET A 55 -7.96 -3.43 -14.11
C MET A 55 -7.35 -2.24 -14.86
N ASP A 56 -7.96 -1.82 -15.96
CA ASP A 56 -7.59 -0.58 -16.62
C ASP A 56 -8.20 0.65 -15.91
N PHE A 57 -7.65 1.81 -16.21
CA PHE A 57 -8.06 3.07 -15.60
C PHE A 57 -9.54 3.43 -15.88
N ASP A 58 -10.02 3.18 -17.09
CA ASP A 58 -11.39 3.51 -17.47
C ASP A 58 -12.41 2.67 -16.69
N LYS A 59 -12.13 1.37 -16.52
CA LYS A 59 -12.95 0.48 -15.68
C LYS A 59 -12.95 0.93 -14.22
N ALA A 60 -11.80 1.28 -13.67
CA ALA A 60 -11.69 1.76 -12.29
C ALA A 60 -12.51 3.03 -12.08
N LEU A 61 -12.38 4.00 -13.00
CA LEU A 61 -13.11 5.25 -12.96
C LEU A 61 -14.64 5.02 -13.07
N ASP A 62 -15.07 4.10 -13.93
CA ASP A 62 -16.48 3.73 -14.08
C ASP A 62 -17.03 3.11 -12.78
N LEU A 63 -16.26 2.21 -12.14
CA LEU A 63 -16.66 1.63 -10.86
C LEU A 63 -16.78 2.68 -9.75
N LEU A 64 -15.87 3.63 -9.68
CA LEU A 64 -15.91 4.71 -8.69
C LEU A 64 -17.12 5.63 -8.91
N LYS A 65 -17.50 5.90 -10.15
CA LYS A 65 -18.67 6.73 -10.53
C LYS A 65 -20.02 6.04 -10.28
N LYS A 66 -20.09 4.73 -10.29
CA LYS A 66 -21.34 3.97 -10.14
C LYS A 66 -22.03 4.14 -8.78
N HIS A 67 -21.33 4.61 -7.76
CA HIS A 67 -21.82 4.71 -6.39
C HIS A 67 -22.40 3.38 -5.88
N ASN A 68 -23.73 3.21 -5.87
CA ASN A 68 -24.40 1.98 -5.43
C ASN A 68 -25.15 1.25 -6.57
N SER A 69 -24.91 1.65 -7.83
CA SER A 69 -25.59 1.08 -9.00
C SER A 69 -24.74 0.00 -9.66
N PHE A 70 -24.50 -1.11 -8.96
CA PHE A 70 -23.71 -2.23 -9.48
C PHE A 70 -24.60 -3.27 -10.15
N THR A 71 -24.06 -3.89 -11.22
CA THR A 71 -24.71 -5.01 -11.91
C THR A 71 -24.38 -6.35 -11.27
N THR A 72 -23.24 -6.45 -10.58
CA THR A 72 -22.76 -7.68 -9.96
C THR A 72 -22.15 -7.42 -8.56
N GLU A 73 -22.19 -8.43 -7.70
CA GLU A 73 -21.49 -8.40 -6.41
C GLU A 73 -19.96 -8.26 -6.58
N ARG A 74 -19.40 -8.79 -7.67
CA ARG A 74 -17.99 -8.62 -8.00
C ARG A 74 -17.63 -7.16 -8.22
N GLU A 75 -18.38 -6.43 -9.05
CA GLU A 75 -18.16 -5.00 -9.28
C GLU A 75 -18.20 -4.18 -7.98
N LYS A 76 -19.15 -4.52 -7.10
CA LYS A 76 -19.24 -3.89 -5.78
C LYS A 76 -17.97 -4.14 -4.96
N ARG A 77 -17.50 -5.39 -4.88
CA ARG A 77 -16.29 -5.75 -4.14
C ARG A 77 -15.04 -5.10 -4.76
N GLU A 78 -14.91 -5.10 -6.09
CA GLU A 78 -13.82 -4.40 -6.80
C GLU A 78 -13.80 -2.90 -6.43
N ARG A 79 -14.96 -2.26 -6.40
CA ARG A 79 -15.07 -0.85 -6.00
C ARG A 79 -14.69 -0.64 -4.53
N ASP A 80 -15.17 -1.47 -3.63
CA ASP A 80 -14.88 -1.35 -2.19
C ASP A 80 -13.37 -1.47 -1.94
N ILE A 81 -12.69 -2.37 -2.65
CA ILE A 81 -11.22 -2.49 -2.64
C ILE A 81 -10.54 -1.23 -3.16
N LEU A 82 -11.00 -0.68 -4.30
CA LEU A 82 -10.44 0.55 -4.85
C LEU A 82 -10.58 1.72 -3.88
N ILE A 83 -11.73 1.84 -3.21
CA ILE A 83 -11.98 2.87 -2.19
C ILE A 83 -11.00 2.72 -1.02
N ALA A 84 -10.91 1.53 -0.44
CA ALA A 84 -10.02 1.26 0.68
C ALA A 84 -8.54 1.52 0.30
N ALA A 85 -8.14 1.11 -0.91
CA ALA A 85 -6.79 1.35 -1.42
C ALA A 85 -6.51 2.85 -1.60
N ILE A 86 -7.39 3.61 -2.24
CA ILE A 86 -7.21 5.05 -2.45
C ILE A 86 -7.10 5.76 -1.10
N ASP A 87 -8.00 5.47 -0.16
CA ASP A 87 -7.97 6.07 1.17
C ASP A 87 -6.64 5.82 1.88
N ASN A 88 -6.19 4.57 1.90
CA ASN A 88 -4.94 4.21 2.56
C ASN A 88 -3.72 4.80 1.85
N LEU A 89 -3.65 4.73 0.52
CA LEU A 89 -2.45 5.11 -0.23
C LEU A 89 -2.25 6.63 -0.35
N VAL A 90 -3.32 7.43 -0.29
CA VAL A 90 -3.18 8.89 -0.17
C VAL A 90 -2.57 9.26 1.18
N ASP A 91 -3.08 8.67 2.27
CA ASP A 91 -2.54 8.87 3.60
C ASP A 91 -1.08 8.42 3.69
N PHE A 92 -0.78 7.24 3.12
CA PHE A 92 0.55 6.66 3.11
C PHE A 92 1.56 7.54 2.34
N ALA A 93 1.23 7.95 1.10
CA ALA A 93 2.08 8.82 0.30
C ALA A 93 2.36 10.15 1.01
N ALA A 94 1.33 10.75 1.63
CA ALA A 94 1.51 11.97 2.39
C ALA A 94 2.41 11.78 3.62
N ALA A 95 2.28 10.66 4.32
CA ALA A 95 3.11 10.35 5.49
C ALA A 95 4.56 10.07 5.10
N GLU A 96 4.79 9.34 4.00
CA GLU A 96 6.13 9.05 3.44
C GLU A 96 6.87 10.33 3.06
N GLU A 97 6.24 11.19 2.24
CA GLU A 97 6.87 12.43 1.78
C GLU A 97 7.09 13.42 2.92
N PHE A 98 6.20 13.46 3.90
CA PHE A 98 6.39 14.27 5.10
C PHE A 98 7.51 13.72 5.99
N ALA A 99 7.69 12.41 6.09
CA ALA A 99 8.81 11.79 6.80
C ALA A 99 10.15 12.14 6.14
N MET A 100 10.21 12.12 4.80
CA MET A 100 11.37 12.57 4.03
C MET A 100 11.71 14.04 4.34
N LEU A 101 10.72 14.95 4.31
CA LEU A 101 10.94 16.36 4.64
C LEU A 101 11.41 16.57 6.08
N ASN A 102 10.88 15.80 7.04
CA ASN A 102 11.34 15.89 8.41
C ASN A 102 12.79 15.43 8.57
N GLU A 103 13.23 14.42 7.82
CA GLU A 103 14.63 14.00 7.82
C GLU A 103 15.53 15.10 7.24
N LEU A 104 15.10 15.76 6.17
CA LEU A 104 15.81 16.92 5.61
C LEU A 104 15.93 18.07 6.61
N ALA A 105 14.83 18.41 7.28
CA ALA A 105 14.80 19.52 8.25
C ALA A 105 15.58 19.21 9.55
N ALA A 106 15.73 17.95 9.91
CA ALA A 106 16.50 17.53 11.11
C ALA A 106 18.03 17.52 10.87
N THR A 107 18.45 17.60 9.63
CA THR A 107 19.86 17.70 9.27
C THR A 107 20.28 19.17 9.24
N GLU A 108 21.56 19.46 9.59
CA GLU A 108 22.12 20.81 9.80
C GLU A 108 21.84 21.78 8.63
N GLU A 109 21.78 23.09 8.93
CA GLU A 109 21.42 24.21 8.04
C GLU A 109 22.18 24.31 6.69
N ASN A 110 23.20 23.49 6.46
CA ASN A 110 24.02 23.46 5.23
C ASN A 110 24.18 22.05 4.64
N LEU A 111 23.06 21.38 4.35
CA LEU A 111 23.10 20.14 3.60
C LEU A 111 23.64 20.35 2.19
N SER A 112 24.66 19.56 1.79
CA SER A 112 25.09 19.52 0.40
C SER A 112 23.96 18.99 -0.49
N GLU A 113 23.90 19.46 -1.74
CA GLU A 113 22.94 18.97 -2.74
C GLU A 113 22.95 17.43 -2.83
N GLU A 114 24.13 16.82 -2.83
CA GLU A 114 24.31 15.36 -2.83
C GLU A 114 23.59 14.67 -1.67
N ARG A 115 23.64 15.25 -0.47
CA ARG A 115 22.98 14.65 0.71
C ARG A 115 21.47 14.80 0.65
N GLN A 116 20.97 15.91 0.10
CA GLN A 116 19.54 16.12 -0.15
C GLN A 116 19.01 15.12 -1.18
N GLU A 117 19.76 14.90 -2.28
CA GLU A 117 19.43 13.91 -3.28
C GLU A 117 19.43 12.48 -2.71
N ASN A 118 20.42 12.12 -1.87
CA ASN A 118 20.49 10.82 -1.21
C ASN A 118 19.29 10.56 -0.30
N ILE A 119 18.76 11.57 0.39
CA ILE A 119 17.54 11.43 1.19
C ILE A 119 16.33 11.20 0.27
N CYS A 120 16.18 11.97 -0.79
CA CYS A 120 15.11 11.76 -1.76
C CYS A 120 15.18 10.35 -2.38
N GLU A 121 16.36 9.89 -2.78
CA GLU A 121 16.57 8.56 -3.34
C GLU A 121 16.25 7.45 -2.35
N LYS A 122 16.60 7.63 -1.07
CA LYS A 122 16.30 6.68 0.01
C LYS A 122 14.80 6.41 0.12
N TYR A 123 13.98 7.46 0.16
CA TYR A 123 12.52 7.33 0.28
C TYR A 123 11.89 6.92 -1.05
N ASN A 124 12.13 7.66 -2.12
CA ASN A 124 11.39 7.56 -3.37
C ASN A 124 11.96 6.53 -4.38
N LEU A 125 13.08 5.87 -4.07
CA LEU A 125 13.59 4.76 -4.87
C LEU A 125 13.80 3.51 -4.02
N HIS A 126 14.57 3.59 -2.93
CA HIS A 126 14.95 2.40 -2.18
C HIS A 126 13.76 1.83 -1.38
N TYR A 127 13.12 2.65 -0.53
CA TYR A 127 11.96 2.24 0.24
C TYR A 127 10.74 2.04 -0.66
N ALA A 128 10.49 2.99 -1.57
CA ALA A 128 9.42 2.91 -2.54
C ALA A 128 9.47 1.63 -3.40
N THR A 129 10.64 1.06 -3.69
CA THR A 129 10.75 -0.20 -4.43
C THR A 129 10.11 -1.37 -3.68
N ILE A 130 10.28 -1.44 -2.36
CA ILE A 130 9.68 -2.49 -1.52
C ILE A 130 8.19 -2.24 -1.39
N GLU A 131 7.80 -1.03 -1.03
CA GLU A 131 6.42 -0.61 -0.80
C GLU A 131 5.55 -0.75 -2.05
N ASN A 132 6.05 -0.35 -3.22
CA ASN A 132 5.38 -0.54 -4.50
C ASN A 132 5.11 -2.02 -4.82
N ASN A 133 6.07 -2.91 -4.48
CA ASN A 133 5.89 -4.34 -4.65
C ASN A 133 4.85 -4.90 -3.68
N ASP A 134 4.84 -4.44 -2.43
CA ASP A 134 3.86 -4.86 -1.44
C ASP A 134 2.45 -4.39 -1.81
N VAL A 135 2.30 -3.16 -2.33
CA VAL A 135 1.02 -2.64 -2.85
C VAL A 135 0.53 -3.46 -4.04
N LEU A 136 1.39 -3.72 -5.03
CA LEU A 136 1.07 -4.56 -6.19
C LEU A 136 0.63 -5.96 -5.74
N TYR A 137 1.34 -6.53 -4.78
CA TYR A 137 1.07 -7.85 -4.26
C TYR A 137 -0.24 -7.92 -3.50
N ALA A 138 -0.49 -6.96 -2.59
CA ALA A 138 -1.75 -6.85 -1.85
C ALA A 138 -2.96 -6.73 -2.80
N ALA A 139 -2.83 -5.94 -3.87
CA ALA A 139 -3.88 -5.79 -4.88
C ALA A 139 -4.14 -7.10 -5.65
N GLY A 140 -3.09 -7.85 -6.00
CA GLY A 140 -3.22 -9.16 -6.64
C GLY A 140 -3.91 -10.18 -5.76
N ILE A 141 -3.55 -10.24 -4.48
CA ILE A 141 -4.21 -11.09 -3.48
C ILE A 141 -5.68 -10.68 -3.30
N ALA A 142 -5.97 -9.39 -3.21
CA ALA A 142 -7.35 -8.89 -3.08
C ALA A 142 -8.19 -9.25 -4.30
N SER A 143 -7.66 -9.11 -5.51
CA SER A 143 -8.32 -9.53 -6.76
C SER A 143 -8.63 -11.02 -6.79
N TRP A 144 -7.67 -11.86 -6.39
CA TRP A 144 -7.88 -13.29 -6.27
C TRP A 144 -8.93 -13.64 -5.19
N TRP A 145 -8.87 -12.95 -4.04
CA TRP A 145 -9.76 -13.20 -2.90
C TRP A 145 -11.23 -12.98 -3.21
N ILE A 146 -11.58 -11.93 -3.94
CA ILE A 146 -12.98 -11.64 -4.29
C ILE A 146 -13.60 -12.70 -5.19
N ASP A 147 -12.78 -13.48 -5.92
CA ASP A 147 -13.24 -14.56 -6.79
C ASP A 147 -13.52 -15.85 -6.04
N GLN A 148 -13.08 -15.96 -4.78
CA GLN A 148 -13.32 -17.15 -3.97
C GLN A 148 -14.70 -17.12 -3.31
N SER A 149 -15.37 -18.26 -3.25
CA SER A 149 -16.60 -18.43 -2.49
C SER A 149 -16.31 -18.37 -0.98
N ASP A 150 -17.23 -17.86 -0.18
CA ASP A 150 -17.08 -17.78 1.28
C ASP A 150 -16.92 -19.18 1.93
N GLU A 151 -17.39 -20.25 1.27
CA GLU A 151 -17.24 -21.64 1.69
C GLU A 151 -15.92 -22.28 1.18
N SER A 152 -15.15 -21.61 0.32
CA SER A 152 -13.88 -22.13 -0.17
C SER A 152 -12.90 -22.30 0.98
N MET A 153 -12.24 -23.45 1.04
CA MET A 153 -11.14 -23.68 1.97
C MET A 153 -9.89 -22.96 1.43
N ILE A 154 -9.40 -22.02 2.19
CA ILE A 154 -8.22 -21.21 1.87
C ILE A 154 -7.04 -21.72 2.68
N THR A 155 -5.95 -22.03 2.00
CA THR A 155 -4.71 -22.50 2.62
C THR A 155 -3.60 -21.47 2.44
N TYR A 156 -2.93 -21.13 3.53
CA TYR A 156 -1.73 -20.29 3.50
C TYR A 156 -0.51 -21.11 3.05
N MET A 157 0.25 -20.57 2.10
CA MET A 157 1.41 -21.21 1.53
C MET A 157 2.60 -20.27 1.45
N THR A 158 3.79 -20.81 1.59
CA THR A 158 5.04 -20.07 1.35
C THR A 158 5.61 -20.43 -0.02
N GLN A 159 6.63 -19.68 -0.48
CA GLN A 159 7.36 -20.04 -1.71
C GLN A 159 8.30 -21.24 -1.52
N GLY A 160 8.53 -21.70 -0.28
CA GLY A 160 9.38 -22.84 0.03
C GLY A 160 10.87 -22.64 -0.30
N ASP A 161 11.31 -21.41 -0.55
CA ASP A 161 12.71 -21.10 -0.85
C ASP A 161 13.45 -20.53 0.38
N GLU A 162 14.76 -20.41 0.29
CA GLU A 162 15.65 -19.91 1.36
C GLU A 162 15.39 -18.45 1.77
N ARG A 163 14.54 -17.69 1.04
CA ARG A 163 14.16 -16.32 1.33
C ARG A 163 12.89 -16.23 2.18
N VAL A 164 12.25 -17.36 2.46
CA VAL A 164 11.09 -17.42 3.34
C VAL A 164 11.56 -17.29 4.78
N ARG A 165 10.93 -16.39 5.54
CA ARG A 165 11.25 -16.21 6.97
C ARG A 165 10.76 -17.41 7.76
N GLU A 166 11.52 -17.82 8.78
CA GLU A 166 11.25 -19.03 9.56
C GLU A 166 9.83 -19.03 10.16
N TRP A 167 9.39 -17.88 10.69
CA TRP A 167 8.06 -17.79 11.26
C TRP A 167 6.91 -17.88 10.20
N HIS A 168 7.15 -17.48 8.94
CA HIS A 168 6.20 -17.72 7.86
C HIS A 168 6.07 -19.20 7.51
N LEU A 169 7.15 -19.98 7.65
CA LEU A 169 7.09 -21.43 7.44
C LEU A 169 6.18 -22.11 8.45
N SER A 170 6.07 -21.59 9.68
CA SER A 170 5.17 -22.13 10.69
C SER A 170 3.69 -21.96 10.35
N LEU A 171 3.36 -21.05 9.43
CA LEU A 171 2.01 -20.79 8.93
C LEU A 171 1.63 -21.69 7.75
N GLU A 172 2.61 -22.33 7.10
CA GLU A 172 2.38 -23.12 5.89
C GLU A 172 1.39 -24.28 6.15
N GLY A 173 0.38 -24.35 5.28
CA GLY A 173 -0.67 -25.38 5.40
C GLY A 173 -1.83 -25.01 6.33
N ILE A 174 -1.79 -23.86 7.01
CA ILE A 174 -2.94 -23.37 7.78
C ILE A 174 -4.11 -23.15 6.83
N THR A 175 -5.25 -23.77 7.16
CA THR A 175 -6.41 -23.80 6.26
C THR A 175 -7.69 -23.46 7.02
N TYR A 176 -8.48 -22.51 6.47
CA TYR A 176 -9.78 -22.10 6.97
C TYR A 176 -10.79 -21.94 5.84
N PRO A 177 -12.10 -22.00 6.14
CA PRO A 177 -13.11 -21.44 5.25
C PRO A 177 -12.80 -19.95 5.04
N LYS A 178 -12.99 -19.44 3.82
CA LYS A 178 -12.71 -18.02 3.51
C LYS A 178 -13.35 -17.06 4.50
N ARG A 179 -14.62 -17.29 4.87
CA ARG A 179 -15.35 -16.42 5.81
C ARG A 179 -14.72 -16.35 7.21
N ASP A 180 -13.94 -17.37 7.60
CA ASP A 180 -13.33 -17.51 8.92
C ASP A 180 -11.79 -17.32 8.84
N PHE A 181 -11.25 -17.02 7.66
CA PHE A 181 -9.80 -16.85 7.46
C PHE A 181 -9.32 -15.54 8.12
N PRO A 182 -8.32 -15.60 9.02
CA PRO A 182 -7.82 -14.42 9.71
C PRO A 182 -7.29 -13.37 8.74
N SER A 183 -7.76 -12.13 8.83
CA SER A 183 -7.38 -11.04 7.92
C SER A 183 -5.89 -10.72 7.99
N GLU A 184 -5.29 -10.82 9.17
CA GLU A 184 -3.87 -10.60 9.46
C GLU A 184 -2.94 -11.68 8.89
N LEU A 185 -3.50 -12.82 8.44
CA LEU A 185 -2.76 -13.86 7.74
C LEU A 185 -2.94 -13.80 6.20
N ILE A 186 -3.67 -12.82 5.69
CA ILE A 186 -3.81 -12.60 4.25
C ILE A 186 -2.58 -11.82 3.75
N PRO A 187 -1.71 -12.41 2.89
CA PRO A 187 -0.50 -11.74 2.42
C PRO A 187 -0.76 -10.43 1.66
N PRO A 188 0.17 -9.46 1.74
CA PRO A 188 1.45 -9.49 2.45
C PRO A 188 1.26 -9.31 3.96
N ILE A 189 2.00 -10.08 4.78
CA ILE A 189 1.98 -10.00 6.25
C ILE A 189 3.26 -9.39 6.83
N GLU A 190 4.16 -8.98 5.96
CA GLU A 190 5.42 -8.31 6.25
C GLU A 190 6.01 -7.70 4.98
N PHE A 191 6.92 -6.72 5.10
CA PHE A 191 7.60 -6.11 3.95
C PHE A 191 8.29 -7.14 3.07
N GLY A 192 8.00 -7.09 1.76
CA GLY A 192 8.53 -8.01 0.77
C GLY A 192 8.04 -9.45 0.94
N CYS A 193 6.92 -9.66 1.60
CA CYS A 193 6.28 -10.97 1.73
C CYS A 193 5.89 -11.54 0.36
N ARG A 194 6.20 -12.84 0.13
CA ARG A 194 5.88 -13.56 -1.11
C ARG A 194 5.01 -14.80 -0.85
N CYS A 195 4.48 -14.93 0.37
CA CYS A 195 3.55 -16.00 0.71
C CYS A 195 2.24 -15.81 -0.03
N TYR A 196 1.56 -16.87 -0.35
CA TYR A 196 0.34 -16.83 -1.16
C TYR A 196 -0.77 -17.67 -0.55
N LEU A 197 -1.98 -17.47 -1.06
CA LEU A 197 -3.14 -18.26 -0.68
C LEU A 197 -3.55 -19.15 -1.84
N MET A 198 -4.03 -20.35 -1.52
CA MET A 198 -4.57 -21.28 -2.50
C MET A 198 -5.89 -21.88 -2.02
N THR A 199 -6.70 -22.31 -2.99
CA THR A 199 -7.86 -23.15 -2.72
C THR A 199 -7.53 -24.57 -3.16
N ASP A 200 -7.86 -25.57 -2.32
CA ASP A 200 -7.80 -26.97 -2.70
C ASP A 200 -9.17 -27.62 -2.47
N SER A 201 -9.78 -28.06 -3.57
CA SER A 201 -11.06 -28.77 -3.53
C SER A 201 -10.95 -30.20 -2.97
N THR A 202 -9.73 -30.72 -2.81
CA THR A 202 -9.46 -32.06 -2.29
C THR A 202 -9.20 -32.07 -0.79
N ILE A 203 -8.85 -30.94 -0.18
CA ILE A 203 -8.62 -30.83 1.26
C ILE A 203 -9.96 -30.55 1.97
N SER A 204 -10.71 -31.59 2.17
CA SER A 204 -11.93 -31.54 2.99
C SER A 204 -11.65 -31.86 4.44
N LYS A 205 -10.93 -31.11 5.17
CA LYS A 205 -10.61 -31.13 6.62
C LYS A 205 -9.10 -31.31 6.91
N VAL A 206 -8.42 -30.21 7.01
CA VAL A 206 -7.38 -30.10 8.02
C VAL A 206 -7.63 -28.76 8.72
N ILE A 207 -8.38 -28.79 9.78
CA ILE A 207 -8.24 -27.76 10.81
C ILE A 207 -6.94 -28.16 11.51
N ALA A 208 -5.82 -27.64 11.03
CA ALA A 208 -4.60 -27.71 11.79
C ALA A 208 -4.92 -27.03 13.14
N SER A 209 -4.47 -27.63 14.23
CA SER A 209 -4.52 -26.99 15.55
C SER A 209 -3.73 -25.67 15.40
N ILE A 210 -4.48 -24.59 15.36
CA ILE A 210 -3.98 -23.23 15.14
C ILE A 210 -3.00 -22.93 16.26
N PRO A 211 -1.75 -22.53 15.96
CA PRO A 211 -1.03 -21.69 16.89
C PRO A 211 -1.97 -20.51 17.20
N LEU A 212 -2.21 -20.20 18.44
CA LEU A 212 -3.05 -19.03 18.78
C LEU A 212 -2.39 -17.84 18.09
N ILE A 213 -3.14 -17.11 17.25
CA ILE A 213 -2.65 -15.89 16.54
C ILE A 213 -2.06 -14.92 17.57
N GLU A 214 -2.58 -14.96 18.81
CA GLU A 214 -2.09 -14.22 19.97
C GLU A 214 -0.60 -14.47 20.32
N ASP A 215 -0.06 -15.63 19.92
CA ASP A 215 1.36 -15.99 20.16
C ASP A 215 2.25 -15.67 18.94
N MET A 216 1.69 -15.11 17.85
CA MET A 216 2.45 -14.78 16.65
C MET A 216 2.91 -13.32 16.66
N GLU A 217 4.18 -13.08 16.36
CA GLU A 217 4.74 -11.75 16.15
C GLU A 217 4.38 -11.22 14.74
N ILE A 218 3.07 -11.01 14.49
CA ILE A 218 2.61 -10.40 13.24
C ILE A 218 3.12 -8.96 13.19
N ASN A 219 3.68 -8.55 12.06
CA ASN A 219 4.12 -7.17 11.86
C ASN A 219 2.89 -6.23 11.93
N PRO A 220 2.81 -5.32 12.91
CA PRO A 220 1.63 -4.47 13.11
C PRO A 220 1.33 -3.57 11.91
N VAL A 221 2.29 -3.30 11.03
CA VAL A 221 2.08 -2.56 9.78
C VAL A 221 1.10 -3.30 8.86
N PHE A 222 1.11 -4.63 8.88
CA PHE A 222 0.29 -5.52 8.06
C PHE A 222 -0.82 -6.22 8.88
N SER A 223 -1.31 -5.59 9.93
CA SER A 223 -2.40 -6.13 10.77
C SER A 223 -3.77 -6.16 10.09
N GLU A 224 -3.92 -5.51 8.96
CA GLU A 224 -5.12 -5.46 8.14
C GLU A 224 -4.82 -6.00 6.74
N SER A 225 -5.87 -6.27 5.94
CA SER A 225 -5.70 -6.69 4.56
C SER A 225 -6.64 -5.96 3.62
N LEU A 226 -6.11 -5.52 2.49
CA LEU A 226 -6.88 -4.94 1.39
C LEU A 226 -7.97 -5.90 0.90
N ALA A 227 -7.73 -7.21 0.93
CA ALA A 227 -8.67 -8.23 0.50
C ALA A 227 -9.98 -8.23 1.30
N THR A 228 -9.95 -7.74 2.54
CA THR A 228 -11.11 -7.60 3.44
C THR A 228 -11.57 -6.15 3.59
N GLY A 229 -11.04 -5.24 2.77
CA GLY A 229 -11.39 -3.80 2.83
C GLY A 229 -10.59 -3.02 3.86
N GLY A 230 -9.55 -3.62 4.45
CA GLY A 230 -8.61 -2.96 5.35
C GLY A 230 -7.48 -2.23 4.61
N ARG A 231 -6.52 -1.74 5.38
CA ARG A 231 -5.35 -1.02 4.87
C ARG A 231 -4.27 -1.99 4.41
N ILE A 232 -3.45 -1.56 3.44
CA ILE A 232 -2.21 -2.25 3.07
C ILE A 232 -1.14 -1.94 4.11
N PHE A 233 -0.99 -0.66 4.45
CA PHE A 233 -0.10 -0.16 5.50
C PHE A 233 -0.95 0.47 6.60
N SER A 234 -0.95 -0.14 7.79
CA SER A 234 -1.67 0.37 8.94
C SER A 234 -1.00 1.62 9.52
N GLU A 235 -1.68 2.26 10.48
CA GLU A 235 -1.11 3.41 11.21
C GLU A 235 0.10 3.06 12.10
N ALA A 236 0.45 1.78 12.23
CA ALA A 236 1.68 1.34 12.88
C ALA A 236 2.93 1.55 12.01
N HIS A 237 2.78 1.87 10.71
CA HIS A 237 3.91 2.20 9.86
C HIS A 237 4.64 3.45 10.38
N GLY A 238 5.99 3.41 10.38
CA GLY A 238 6.82 4.44 10.98
C GLY A 238 6.64 5.86 10.39
N TYR A 239 6.00 6.00 9.23
CA TYR A 239 5.70 7.31 8.64
C TYR A 239 4.53 8.02 9.34
N PHE A 240 3.58 7.29 9.95
CA PHE A 240 2.40 7.85 10.63
C PHE A 240 2.74 8.38 12.04
N THR A 241 3.64 9.35 12.10
CA THR A 241 4.07 9.98 13.36
C THR A 241 3.01 10.92 13.94
N GLU A 242 3.13 11.27 15.24
CA GLU A 242 2.31 12.33 15.83
C GLU A 242 2.45 13.68 15.09
N LYS A 243 3.66 14.01 14.62
CA LYS A 243 3.92 15.22 13.86
C LYS A 243 3.14 15.24 12.55
N PHE A 244 3.08 14.09 11.84
CA PHE A 244 2.25 13.90 10.65
C PHE A 244 0.77 14.14 10.96
N ARG A 245 0.24 13.52 12.01
CA ARG A 245 -1.19 13.64 12.37
C ARG A 245 -1.60 15.04 12.77
N ASN A 246 -0.68 15.81 13.33
CA ASN A 246 -0.94 17.16 13.85
C ASN A 246 -0.57 18.29 12.87
N GLU A 247 -0.16 17.98 11.62
CA GLU A 247 0.15 19.00 10.61
C GLU A 247 -1.10 19.37 9.79
N PRO A 248 -1.74 20.53 10.05
CA PRO A 248 -3.03 20.87 9.45
C PRO A 248 -2.96 21.08 7.94
N HIS A 249 -1.89 21.66 7.39
CA HIS A 249 -1.74 21.87 5.95
C HIS A 249 -1.66 20.54 5.21
N LEU A 250 -0.99 19.55 5.81
CA LEU A 250 -0.89 18.21 5.24
C LEU A 250 -2.24 17.49 5.24
N GLN A 251 -3.01 17.62 6.32
CA GLN A 251 -4.36 17.05 6.40
C GLN A 251 -5.30 17.69 5.35
N ASP A 252 -5.18 18.99 5.10
CA ASP A 252 -5.92 19.67 4.05
C ASP A 252 -5.52 19.19 2.65
N ILE A 253 -4.24 18.91 2.40
CA ILE A 253 -3.73 18.33 1.14
C ILE A 253 -4.34 16.95 0.93
N ILE A 254 -4.27 16.08 1.93
CA ILE A 254 -4.85 14.73 1.90
C ILE A 254 -6.33 14.78 1.50
N ILE A 255 -7.11 15.63 2.17
CA ILE A 255 -8.53 15.80 1.89
C ILE A 255 -8.76 16.26 0.44
N ARG A 256 -7.96 17.22 -0.05
CA ARG A 256 -8.08 17.70 -1.44
C ARG A 256 -7.75 16.63 -2.46
N ILE A 257 -6.69 15.85 -2.25
CA ILE A 257 -6.30 14.75 -3.16
C ILE A 257 -7.40 13.68 -3.18
N LYS A 258 -7.85 13.20 -2.02
CA LYS A 258 -8.95 12.25 -1.91
C LYS A 258 -10.19 12.75 -2.65
N HIS A 259 -10.56 14.00 -2.43
CA HIS A 259 -11.73 14.61 -3.07
C HIS A 259 -11.59 14.75 -4.59
N LYS A 260 -10.38 15.02 -5.11
CA LYS A 260 -10.12 15.02 -6.56
C LYS A 260 -10.32 13.62 -7.17
N LEU A 261 -9.84 12.59 -6.47
CA LEU A 261 -9.97 11.19 -6.92
C LEU A 261 -11.43 10.68 -6.86
N TRP A 262 -12.22 11.15 -5.90
CA TRP A 262 -13.63 10.76 -5.76
C TRP A 262 -14.60 11.47 -6.70
N LYS A 263 -14.24 12.65 -7.23
CA LYS A 263 -15.13 13.49 -8.05
C LYS A 263 -14.90 13.34 -9.55
N GLN A 264 -13.90 12.57 -9.97
CA GLN A 264 -13.69 12.29 -11.39
C GLN A 264 -14.69 11.24 -11.86
#